data_9d35a010091c2beeca66e65b0c7cbefb
#
_entry.id   9d35a010091c2beeca66e65b0c7cbefb
#
_cell.length_a   1.000
_cell.length_b   1.000
_cell.length_c   1.000
_cell.angle_alpha   90.00
_cell.angle_beta   90.00
_cell.angle_gamma   90.00
#
_symmetry.space_group_name_H-M   'P 1'
#
loop_
_entity.id
_entity.type
_entity.pdbx_description
1 polymer ?
#
loop_
_entity_poly.entity_id
_entity_poly.type
_entity_poly.pdbx_seq_one_letter_code
_entity_poly.pdbx_strand_id
1 'polypeptide(L)'
;MTQEVMGCIEERELRHAFGTFATGVTVVTTRTDDGVPHGATVSAFTAVSLDPPLAQVTLTRSSRGARYLEAAPFAINILSVEQKDVALHFAGKVLDAEPEWTLDGNVPVLTGNAATLKCRPWNIYDGGDHIIVVGEVIALDITKREPLVLFGGEFHNPGGRIEGARRDNSGDAPESDWFAGSSSFRPLHDRTSV
;
A
#
# COMPACT_ATOMS: atom_id res chain seq x y z
N MET A 1 -11.82 42.32 -8.25
CA MET A 1 -11.46 41.04 -7.58
C MET A 1 -11.82 39.91 -8.52
N THR A 2 -10.84 39.47 -9.26
CA THR A 2 -10.99 38.40 -10.27
C THR A 2 -10.91 37.07 -9.53
N GLN A 3 -12.03 36.34 -9.42
CA GLN A 3 -12.04 34.93 -9.06
C GLN A 3 -11.29 34.19 -10.16
N GLU A 4 -10.10 33.69 -9.87
CA GLU A 4 -9.48 32.67 -10.69
C GLU A 4 -10.42 31.45 -10.67
N VAL A 5 -11.00 31.15 -11.83
CA VAL A 5 -11.70 29.90 -12.07
C VAL A 5 -10.61 28.83 -12.03
N MET A 6 -10.47 28.13 -10.89
CA MET A 6 -9.66 26.93 -10.83
C MET A 6 -10.20 25.97 -11.90
N GLY A 7 -9.43 25.81 -12.98
CA GLY A 7 -9.77 24.89 -14.05
C GLY A 7 -9.98 23.49 -13.47
N CYS A 8 -11.02 22.79 -13.91
CA CYS A 8 -11.27 21.41 -13.51
C CYS A 8 -10.07 20.56 -13.95
N ILE A 9 -9.35 19.96 -13.00
CA ILE A 9 -8.24 19.05 -13.30
C ILE A 9 -8.82 17.84 -14.02
N GLU A 10 -8.31 17.53 -15.19
CA GLU A 10 -8.76 16.33 -15.93
C GLU A 10 -8.29 15.05 -15.22
N GLU A 11 -9.18 14.08 -15.12
CA GLU A 11 -8.91 12.79 -14.47
C GLU A 11 -7.68 12.08 -15.07
N ARG A 12 -7.47 12.20 -16.38
CA ARG A 12 -6.32 11.63 -17.07
C ARG A 12 -5.00 12.26 -16.63
N GLU A 13 -4.98 13.58 -16.48
CA GLU A 13 -3.80 14.33 -16.02
C GLU A 13 -3.46 13.97 -14.58
N LEU A 14 -4.49 13.86 -13.72
CA LEU A 14 -4.34 13.46 -12.34
C LEU A 14 -3.77 12.03 -12.23
N ARG A 15 -4.30 11.08 -13.00
CA ARG A 15 -3.77 9.71 -13.06
C ARG A 15 -2.33 9.68 -13.55
N HIS A 16 -1.98 10.51 -14.55
CA HIS A 16 -0.61 10.60 -15.03
C HIS A 16 0.33 11.14 -13.94
N ALA A 17 -0.07 12.21 -13.26
CA ALA A 17 0.70 12.77 -12.15
C ALA A 17 0.91 11.75 -11.01
N PHE A 18 -0.13 11.04 -10.60
CA PHE A 18 -0.01 9.99 -9.59
C PHE A 18 0.87 8.82 -10.06
N GLY A 19 0.82 8.49 -11.35
CA GLY A 19 1.66 7.45 -11.94
C GLY A 19 3.16 7.75 -11.93
N THR A 20 3.57 9.02 -11.74
CA THR A 20 4.99 9.38 -11.59
C THR A 20 5.57 9.00 -10.23
N PHE A 21 4.71 8.64 -9.26
CA PHE A 21 5.13 8.14 -7.96
C PHE A 21 5.30 6.62 -8.02
N ALA A 22 6.53 6.15 -8.02
CA ALA A 22 6.83 4.72 -7.98
C ALA A 22 6.39 4.12 -6.64
N THR A 23 5.59 3.06 -6.69
CA THR A 23 5.09 2.36 -5.50
C THR A 23 5.48 0.89 -5.54
N GLY A 24 5.47 0.22 -4.38
CA GLY A 24 5.35 -1.22 -4.33
C GLY A 24 3.96 -1.67 -4.83
N VAL A 25 3.82 -2.97 -5.02
CA VAL A 25 2.54 -3.61 -5.35
C VAL A 25 2.16 -4.56 -4.24
N THR A 26 0.94 -4.42 -3.73
CA THR A 26 0.41 -5.30 -2.69
C THR A 26 -0.87 -5.99 -3.15
N VAL A 27 -1.17 -7.14 -2.55
CA VAL A 27 -2.51 -7.73 -2.59
C VAL A 27 -3.03 -7.78 -1.17
N VAL A 28 -4.14 -7.10 -0.93
CA VAL A 28 -4.84 -7.20 0.34
C VAL A 28 -5.76 -8.40 0.30
N THR A 29 -5.63 -9.30 1.26
CA THR A 29 -6.39 -10.55 1.31
C THR A 29 -7.17 -10.68 2.60
N THR A 30 -8.40 -11.15 2.51
CA THR A 30 -9.29 -11.42 3.63
C THR A 30 -10.22 -12.58 3.29
N ARG A 31 -11.12 -12.94 4.20
CA ARG A 31 -12.21 -13.88 3.93
C ARG A 31 -13.52 -13.15 3.77
N THR A 32 -14.35 -13.68 2.87
CA THR A 32 -15.77 -13.31 2.79
C THR A 32 -16.53 -13.90 3.97
N ASP A 33 -17.78 -13.51 4.15
CA ASP A 33 -18.67 -14.05 5.18
C ASP A 33 -18.87 -15.57 5.04
N ASP A 34 -18.78 -16.10 3.81
CA ASP A 34 -18.84 -17.52 3.50
C ASP A 34 -17.50 -18.25 3.72
N GLY A 35 -16.49 -17.55 4.22
CA GLY A 35 -15.16 -18.10 4.48
C GLY A 35 -14.28 -18.28 3.24
N VAL A 36 -14.71 -17.81 2.08
CA VAL A 36 -13.94 -17.90 0.84
C VAL A 36 -12.84 -16.85 0.83
N PRO A 37 -11.59 -17.21 0.48
CA PRO A 37 -10.52 -16.24 0.29
C PRO A 37 -10.86 -15.20 -0.78
N HIS A 38 -10.58 -13.95 -0.49
CA HIS A 38 -10.75 -12.83 -1.42
C HIS A 38 -9.52 -11.94 -1.39
N GLY A 39 -9.15 -11.38 -2.54
CA GLY A 39 -8.02 -10.48 -2.66
C GLY A 39 -8.30 -9.31 -3.59
N ALA A 40 -7.55 -8.23 -3.41
CA ALA A 40 -7.55 -7.06 -4.28
C ALA A 40 -6.13 -6.51 -4.40
N THR A 41 -5.70 -6.21 -5.63
CA THR A 41 -4.41 -5.54 -5.86
C THR A 41 -4.50 -4.07 -5.52
N VAL A 42 -3.55 -3.62 -4.73
CA VAL A 42 -3.48 -2.26 -4.20
C VAL A 42 -2.04 -1.74 -4.30
N SER A 43 -1.86 -0.57 -4.90
CA SER A 43 -0.59 0.17 -4.89
C SER A 43 -0.54 1.22 -3.76
N ALA A 44 -1.69 1.61 -3.25
CA ALA A 44 -1.82 2.62 -2.19
C ALA A 44 -1.63 1.99 -0.79
N PHE A 45 -0.41 1.58 -0.48
CA PHE A 45 0.03 1.09 0.82
C PHE A 45 0.95 2.11 1.47
N THR A 46 0.80 2.33 2.78
CA THR A 46 1.67 3.21 3.57
C THR A 46 1.85 2.65 4.99
N ALA A 47 3.07 2.67 5.48
CA ALA A 47 3.33 2.52 6.90
C ALA A 47 2.83 3.77 7.64
N VAL A 48 2.16 3.59 8.78
CA VAL A 48 1.51 4.68 9.52
C VAL A 48 2.19 4.94 10.85
N SER A 49 2.46 3.89 11.64
CA SER A 49 3.01 4.01 13.00
C SER A 49 3.79 2.76 13.36
N LEU A 50 4.76 2.92 14.24
CA LEU A 50 5.50 1.82 14.85
C LEU A 50 4.98 1.45 16.24
N ASP A 51 4.38 2.41 16.94
CA ASP A 51 3.78 2.20 18.26
C ASP A 51 2.47 3.01 18.38
N PRO A 52 1.31 2.34 18.34
CA PRO A 52 1.12 0.94 17.92
C PRO A 52 1.52 0.72 16.46
N PRO A 53 1.86 -0.54 16.07
CA PRO A 53 2.29 -0.83 14.71
C PRO A 53 1.09 -0.79 13.74
N LEU A 54 1.00 0.27 12.95
CA LEU A 54 -0.11 0.52 12.04
C LEU A 54 0.36 0.61 10.59
N ALA A 55 -0.42 0.02 9.71
CA ALA A 55 -0.29 0.15 8.26
C ALA A 55 -1.63 0.52 7.64
N GLN A 56 -1.60 1.25 6.51
CA GLN A 56 -2.82 1.58 5.77
C GLN A 56 -2.78 1.06 4.35
N VAL A 57 -3.96 0.79 3.82
CA VAL A 57 -4.23 0.56 2.40
C VAL A 57 -5.46 1.35 1.99
N THR A 58 -5.50 1.78 0.72
CA THR A 58 -6.64 2.51 0.18
C THR A 58 -7.29 1.70 -0.93
N LEU A 59 -8.59 1.45 -0.82
CA LEU A 59 -9.37 0.65 -1.76
C LEU A 59 -10.57 1.44 -2.29
N THR A 60 -10.92 1.18 -3.55
CA THR A 60 -12.16 1.72 -4.13
C THR A 60 -13.37 1.23 -3.33
N ARG A 61 -14.30 2.12 -3.00
CA ARG A 61 -15.54 1.77 -2.25
C ARG A 61 -16.35 0.67 -2.90
N SER A 62 -16.35 0.62 -4.24
CA SER A 62 -17.07 -0.39 -5.02
C SER A 62 -16.36 -1.76 -5.04
N SER A 63 -15.14 -1.88 -4.51
CA SER A 63 -14.44 -3.16 -4.46
C SER A 63 -15.14 -4.13 -3.51
N ARG A 64 -15.23 -5.39 -3.92
CA ARG A 64 -15.85 -6.43 -3.08
C ARG A 64 -15.11 -6.60 -1.75
N GLY A 65 -13.78 -6.42 -1.77
CA GLY A 65 -12.94 -6.56 -0.57
C GLY A 65 -13.17 -5.47 0.48
N ALA A 66 -13.51 -4.25 0.05
CA ALA A 66 -13.62 -3.10 0.93
C ALA A 66 -14.54 -3.36 2.14
N ARG A 67 -15.72 -3.95 1.90
CA ARG A 67 -16.73 -4.22 2.94
C ARG A 67 -16.30 -5.24 3.99
N TYR A 68 -15.37 -6.17 3.64
CA TYR A 68 -14.93 -7.21 4.58
C TYR A 68 -13.82 -6.73 5.52
N LEU A 69 -13.09 -5.69 5.12
CA LEU A 69 -11.97 -5.18 5.90
C LEU A 69 -12.39 -4.38 7.14
N GLU A 70 -13.69 -4.07 7.27
CA GLU A 70 -14.23 -3.36 8.44
C GLU A 70 -14.22 -4.23 9.69
N ALA A 71 -14.47 -5.53 9.54
CA ALA A 71 -14.70 -6.42 10.68
C ALA A 71 -13.79 -7.66 10.70
N ALA A 72 -13.21 -8.03 9.58
CA ALA A 72 -12.41 -9.25 9.45
C ALA A 72 -10.90 -8.96 9.46
N PRO A 73 -10.09 -9.81 10.10
CA PRO A 73 -8.65 -9.77 9.93
C PRO A 73 -8.25 -9.92 8.46
N PHE A 74 -7.17 -9.27 8.07
CA PHE A 74 -6.69 -9.27 6.70
C PHE A 74 -5.16 -9.36 6.63
N ALA A 75 -4.63 -9.70 5.47
CA ALA A 75 -3.20 -9.64 5.21
C ALA A 75 -2.90 -8.62 4.10
N ILE A 76 -1.78 -7.94 4.24
CA ILE A 76 -1.17 -7.13 3.20
C ILE A 76 0.03 -7.93 2.69
N ASN A 77 -0.10 -8.46 1.48
CA ASN A 77 0.94 -9.26 0.82
C ASN A 77 1.73 -8.33 -0.09
N ILE A 78 2.95 -7.97 0.29
CA ILE A 78 3.87 -7.18 -0.54
C ILE A 78 4.44 -8.14 -1.57
N LEU A 79 4.08 -7.95 -2.83
CA LEU A 79 4.41 -8.87 -3.90
C LEU A 79 5.90 -8.81 -4.27
N SER A 80 6.43 -9.97 -4.65
CA SER A 80 7.77 -10.08 -5.24
C SER A 80 7.73 -9.88 -6.76
N VAL A 81 8.87 -9.66 -7.37
CA VAL A 81 8.99 -9.45 -8.83
C VAL A 81 8.47 -10.66 -9.63
N GLU A 82 8.48 -11.87 -9.07
CA GLU A 82 7.96 -13.06 -9.71
C GLU A 82 6.43 -13.12 -9.70
N GLN A 83 5.76 -12.26 -8.93
CA GLN A 83 4.30 -12.28 -8.73
C GLN A 83 3.53 -11.27 -9.59
N LYS A 84 4.10 -10.83 -10.72
CA LYS A 84 3.39 -9.94 -11.66
C LYS A 84 2.02 -10.49 -12.05
N ASP A 85 1.92 -11.77 -12.34
CA ASP A 85 0.67 -12.38 -12.77
C ASP A 85 -0.35 -12.45 -11.62
N VAL A 86 0.11 -12.67 -10.39
CA VAL A 86 -0.72 -12.57 -9.19
C VAL A 86 -1.30 -11.16 -9.05
N ALA A 87 -0.48 -10.11 -9.26
CA ALA A 87 -0.96 -8.73 -9.26
C ALA A 87 -2.05 -8.50 -10.31
N LEU A 88 -1.87 -9.01 -11.51
CA LEU A 88 -2.84 -8.89 -12.60
C LEU A 88 -4.13 -9.64 -12.31
N HIS A 89 -4.04 -10.84 -11.72
CA HIS A 89 -5.20 -11.65 -11.34
C HIS A 89 -6.12 -10.86 -10.40
N PHE A 90 -5.57 -10.34 -9.29
CA PHE A 90 -6.35 -9.57 -8.32
C PHE A 90 -6.69 -8.14 -8.75
N ALA A 91 -6.13 -7.69 -9.88
CA ALA A 91 -6.59 -6.49 -10.60
C ALA A 91 -7.72 -6.77 -11.60
N GLY A 92 -8.24 -8.02 -11.65
CA GLY A 92 -9.38 -8.42 -12.47
C GLY A 92 -9.04 -9.02 -13.84
N LYS A 93 -7.77 -9.35 -14.10
CA LYS A 93 -7.42 -10.13 -15.30
C LYS A 93 -7.58 -11.63 -15.01
N VAL A 94 -8.23 -12.33 -15.95
CA VAL A 94 -8.33 -13.79 -15.89
C VAL A 94 -6.97 -14.37 -16.26
N LEU A 95 -6.42 -15.23 -15.41
CA LEU A 95 -5.20 -15.98 -15.64
C LEU A 95 -5.49 -17.49 -15.70
N ASP A 96 -4.61 -18.22 -16.37
CA ASP A 96 -4.73 -19.67 -16.52
C ASP A 96 -4.46 -20.47 -15.25
N ALA A 97 -3.82 -19.84 -14.25
CA ALA A 97 -3.48 -20.47 -12.98
C ALA A 97 -4.04 -19.64 -11.79
N GLU A 98 -4.63 -20.34 -10.84
CA GLU A 98 -5.07 -19.75 -9.58
C GLU A 98 -3.86 -19.45 -8.68
N PRO A 99 -3.86 -18.31 -7.97
CA PRO A 99 -2.82 -18.00 -7.00
C PRO A 99 -2.75 -19.02 -5.88
N GLU A 100 -1.53 -19.36 -5.45
CA GLU A 100 -1.33 -20.24 -4.31
C GLU A 100 -1.58 -19.52 -3.00
N TRP A 101 -2.41 -20.15 -2.17
CA TRP A 101 -2.80 -19.63 -0.86
C TRP A 101 -2.31 -20.53 0.27
N THR A 102 -1.91 -19.92 1.35
CA THR A 102 -1.81 -20.59 2.65
C THR A 102 -2.83 -19.96 3.60
N LEU A 103 -3.36 -20.78 4.50
CA LEU A 103 -4.17 -20.28 5.59
C LEU A 103 -3.31 -20.22 6.84
N ASP A 104 -3.10 -19.01 7.35
CA ASP A 104 -2.46 -18.80 8.62
C ASP A 104 -3.51 -18.31 9.62
N GLY A 105 -3.99 -19.25 10.42
CA GLY A 105 -5.21 -19.05 11.19
C GLY A 105 -6.42 -18.85 10.27
N ASN A 106 -7.12 -17.73 10.43
CA ASN A 106 -8.27 -17.37 9.60
C ASN A 106 -7.94 -16.39 8.45
N VAL A 107 -6.67 -16.01 8.28
CA VAL A 107 -6.28 -15.03 7.26
C VAL A 107 -5.66 -15.75 6.07
N PRO A 108 -6.20 -15.59 4.85
CA PRO A 108 -5.56 -16.10 3.65
C PRO A 108 -4.32 -15.27 3.33
N VAL A 109 -3.21 -15.96 3.06
CA VAL A 109 -1.91 -15.38 2.73
C VAL A 109 -1.42 -15.96 1.42
N LEU A 110 -0.90 -15.13 0.53
CA LEU A 110 -0.27 -15.58 -0.71
C LEU A 110 1.13 -16.13 -0.43
N THR A 111 1.53 -17.16 -1.19
CA THR A 111 2.89 -17.68 -1.14
C THR A 111 3.79 -16.90 -2.10
N GLY A 112 5.09 -16.79 -1.78
CA GLY A 112 6.07 -16.15 -2.67
C GLY A 112 6.22 -14.65 -2.53
N ASN A 113 5.62 -14.03 -1.53
CA ASN A 113 5.71 -12.61 -1.24
C ASN A 113 7.13 -12.14 -0.87
N ALA A 114 7.43 -10.87 -1.09
CA ALA A 114 8.60 -10.21 -0.50
C ALA A 114 8.40 -10.01 1.01
N ALA A 115 7.20 -9.61 1.42
CA ALA A 115 6.80 -9.58 2.82
C ALA A 115 5.29 -9.76 2.98
N THR A 116 4.85 -10.18 4.16
CA THR A 116 3.44 -10.30 4.54
C THR A 116 3.21 -9.67 5.88
N LEU A 117 2.22 -8.79 5.98
CA LEU A 117 1.76 -8.20 7.23
C LEU A 117 0.35 -8.71 7.51
N LYS A 118 0.13 -9.34 8.68
CA LYS A 118 -1.21 -9.72 9.13
C LYS A 118 -1.75 -8.64 10.04
N CYS A 119 -2.94 -8.20 9.73
CA CYS A 119 -3.56 -7.07 10.39
C CYS A 119 -4.90 -7.44 11.01
N ARG A 120 -5.21 -6.83 12.15
CA ARG A 120 -6.57 -6.69 12.63
C ARG A 120 -7.10 -5.30 12.27
N PRO A 121 -8.41 -5.14 12.00
CA PRO A 121 -8.98 -3.83 11.74
C PRO A 121 -8.68 -2.85 12.87
N TRP A 122 -8.23 -1.63 12.52
CA TRP A 122 -8.03 -0.55 13.47
C TRP A 122 -9.07 0.55 13.26
N ASN A 123 -9.12 1.12 12.07
CA ASN A 123 -10.10 2.14 11.71
C ASN A 123 -10.25 2.28 10.19
N ILE A 124 -11.38 2.85 9.75
CA ILE A 124 -11.64 3.16 8.35
C ILE A 124 -12.03 4.63 8.25
N TYR A 125 -11.44 5.30 7.26
CA TYR A 125 -11.70 6.71 7.00
C TYR A 125 -12.25 6.92 5.59
N ASP A 126 -13.02 8.00 5.43
CA ASP A 126 -13.50 8.47 4.13
C ASP A 126 -12.33 8.96 3.28
N GLY A 127 -12.26 8.50 2.05
CA GLY A 127 -11.27 8.88 1.04
C GLY A 127 -11.92 9.27 -0.30
N GLY A 128 -13.14 9.79 -0.29
CA GLY A 128 -13.86 10.16 -1.51
C GLY A 128 -14.46 8.93 -2.21
N ASP A 129 -14.03 8.60 -3.41
CA ASP A 129 -14.42 7.38 -4.14
C ASP A 129 -13.71 6.12 -3.60
N HIS A 130 -12.79 6.31 -2.66
CA HIS A 130 -12.06 5.27 -1.94
C HIS A 130 -12.38 5.26 -0.44
N ILE A 131 -11.93 4.21 0.24
CA ILE A 131 -11.82 4.14 1.70
C ILE A 131 -10.35 3.94 2.08
N ILE A 132 -9.96 4.53 3.20
CA ILE A 132 -8.63 4.35 3.80
C ILE A 132 -8.79 3.39 4.97
N VAL A 133 -8.25 2.19 4.81
CA VAL A 133 -8.31 1.13 5.82
C VAL A 133 -6.99 1.13 6.58
N VAL A 134 -7.06 1.35 7.88
CA VAL A 134 -5.93 1.22 8.79
C VAL A 134 -6.05 -0.09 9.55
N GLY A 135 -4.96 -0.86 9.55
CA GLY A 135 -4.85 -2.10 10.30
C GLY A 135 -3.71 -2.06 11.29
N GLU A 136 -3.92 -2.66 12.44
CA GLU A 136 -2.84 -2.93 13.38
C GLU A 136 -2.12 -4.21 12.96
N VAL A 137 -0.82 -4.12 12.75
CA VAL A 137 0.02 -5.25 12.36
C VAL A 137 0.26 -6.14 13.59
N ILE A 138 -0.27 -7.36 13.56
CA ILE A 138 -0.17 -8.32 14.66
C ILE A 138 0.85 -9.44 14.42
N ALA A 139 1.25 -9.63 13.16
CA ALA A 139 2.32 -10.56 12.78
C ALA A 139 2.88 -10.15 11.41
N LEU A 140 4.12 -10.51 11.16
CA LEU A 140 4.78 -10.25 9.89
C LEU A 140 5.73 -11.40 9.51
N ASP A 141 5.93 -11.56 8.21
CA ASP A 141 6.95 -12.41 7.62
C ASP A 141 7.71 -11.63 6.54
N ILE A 142 9.03 -11.76 6.49
CA ILE A 142 9.88 -11.06 5.53
C ILE A 142 10.78 -12.07 4.84
N THR A 143 10.80 -12.05 3.52
CA THR A 143 11.68 -12.89 2.73
C THR A 143 12.84 -12.07 2.14
N LYS A 144 13.74 -12.74 1.42
CA LYS A 144 14.84 -12.08 0.68
C LYS A 144 14.48 -11.77 -0.78
N ARG A 145 13.20 -11.87 -1.16
CA ARG A 145 12.74 -11.60 -2.53
C ARG A 145 12.70 -10.10 -2.80
N GLU A 146 13.03 -9.71 -4.02
CA GLU A 146 12.88 -8.33 -4.46
C GLU A 146 11.40 -7.97 -4.62
N PRO A 147 10.97 -6.77 -4.19
CA PRO A 147 9.59 -6.35 -4.34
C PRO A 147 9.24 -5.98 -5.77
N LEU A 148 8.00 -6.23 -6.18
CA LEU A 148 7.43 -5.74 -7.42
C LEU A 148 7.15 -4.23 -7.30
N VAL A 149 7.55 -3.46 -8.32
CA VAL A 149 7.36 -2.00 -8.38
C VAL A 149 6.38 -1.65 -9.50
N LEU A 150 5.49 -0.70 -9.24
CA LEU A 150 4.62 -0.07 -10.24
C LEU A 150 5.07 1.38 -10.46
N PHE A 151 5.36 1.73 -11.72
CA PHE A 151 5.73 3.08 -12.12
C PHE A 151 5.23 3.36 -13.54
N GLY A 152 4.61 4.51 -13.75
CA GLY A 152 4.09 4.89 -15.06
C GLY A 152 3.02 3.95 -15.62
N GLY A 153 2.38 3.14 -14.78
CA GLY A 153 1.43 2.10 -15.21
C GLY A 153 2.05 0.77 -15.63
N GLU A 154 3.37 0.62 -15.50
CA GLU A 154 4.13 -0.57 -15.85
C GLU A 154 4.77 -1.20 -14.62
N PHE A 155 4.98 -2.52 -14.68
CA PHE A 155 5.67 -3.26 -13.63
C PHE A 155 7.18 -3.26 -13.84
N HIS A 156 7.91 -3.04 -12.75
CA HIS A 156 9.37 -2.97 -12.73
C HIS A 156 9.94 -3.78 -11.57
N ASN A 157 11.25 -4.01 -11.61
CA ASN A 157 12.03 -4.38 -10.43
C ASN A 157 12.65 -3.10 -9.81
N PRO A 158 13.17 -3.14 -8.57
CA PRO A 158 13.74 -1.97 -7.92
C PRO A 158 14.95 -1.35 -8.66
N GLY A 159 15.58 -2.11 -9.56
CA GLY A 159 16.79 -1.66 -10.26
C GLY A 159 18.03 -1.59 -9.39
N GLY A 160 19.09 -0.98 -9.93
CA GLY A 160 20.35 -0.83 -9.24
C GLY A 160 20.31 0.27 -8.17
N ARG A 161 21.13 0.09 -7.13
CA ARG A 161 21.31 1.10 -6.10
C ARG A 161 22.02 2.35 -6.69
N ILE A 162 21.54 3.54 -6.34
CA ILE A 162 22.24 4.79 -6.66
C ILE A 162 23.46 4.91 -5.74
N GLU A 163 24.66 5.01 -6.33
CA GLU A 163 25.90 5.16 -5.57
C GLU A 163 25.97 6.53 -4.87
N GLY A 164 26.63 6.60 -3.74
CA GLY A 164 26.81 7.83 -2.96
C GLY A 164 25.63 8.22 -2.06
N ALA A 165 24.47 7.63 -2.24
CA ALA A 165 23.31 7.81 -1.36
C ALA A 165 23.28 6.77 -0.24
N ARG A 166 24.43 6.53 0.46
CA ARG A 166 24.37 5.76 1.70
C ARG A 166 23.66 6.60 2.74
N ARG A 167 22.41 6.32 3.01
CA ARG A 167 21.93 6.50 4.37
C ARG A 167 22.72 5.54 5.24
N ASP A 168 23.34 6.07 6.26
CA ASP A 168 23.90 5.24 7.31
C ASP A 168 22.80 4.28 7.74
N ASN A 169 23.04 3.00 7.53
CA ASN A 169 22.03 1.98 7.70
C ASN A 169 21.95 1.54 9.16
N SER A 170 22.00 2.51 10.05
CA SER A 170 21.47 2.37 11.39
C SER A 170 19.94 2.38 11.36
N GLY A 171 19.37 1.85 10.26
CA GLY A 171 17.94 1.82 9.98
C GLY A 171 17.07 1.10 11.01
N ASP A 172 17.69 0.64 12.08
CA ASP A 172 17.05 0.15 13.28
C ASP A 172 17.13 1.13 14.44
N ALA A 173 17.77 2.30 14.27
CA ALA A 173 17.75 3.34 15.29
C ALA A 173 16.54 4.24 15.07
N PRO A 174 15.58 4.28 16.01
CA PRO A 174 14.37 5.12 15.91
C PRO A 174 14.66 6.59 15.64
N GLU A 175 15.90 7.01 15.90
CA GLU A 175 16.35 8.40 15.81
C GLU A 175 16.88 8.81 14.43
N SER A 176 17.16 7.85 13.54
CA SER A 176 17.78 8.13 12.24
C SER A 176 16.78 8.13 11.10
N ASP A 177 15.47 8.08 11.37
CA ASP A 177 14.57 7.55 10.42
C ASP A 177 13.56 8.48 9.81
N TRP A 178 13.26 8.12 8.60
CA TRP A 178 12.12 8.49 7.79
C TRP A 178 10.78 8.46 8.56
N PHE A 179 10.66 7.63 9.61
CA PHE A 179 9.51 7.56 10.51
C PHE A 179 9.72 8.31 11.83
N ALA A 180 10.94 8.59 12.20
CA ALA A 180 11.25 9.53 13.26
C ALA A 180 11.10 10.97 12.73
N GLY A 181 10.08 11.21 11.95
CA GLY A 181 9.58 12.54 11.63
C GLY A 181 9.25 13.27 12.91
N SER A 182 10.24 13.46 13.73
CA SER A 182 10.20 14.50 14.70
C SER A 182 9.99 15.79 13.93
N SER A 183 8.76 16.12 13.65
CA SER A 183 8.12 17.39 13.96
C SER A 183 8.95 18.68 13.90
N SER A 184 10.04 18.72 13.17
CA SER A 184 10.46 20.01 12.66
C SER A 184 9.82 20.28 11.32
N PHE A 185 8.52 20.18 11.24
CA PHE A 185 7.76 20.92 10.25
C PHE A 185 8.11 22.37 10.47
N ARG A 186 9.04 22.89 9.69
CA ARG A 186 9.22 24.34 9.59
C ARG A 186 7.95 24.84 8.91
N PRO A 187 7.14 25.70 9.56
CA PRO A 187 6.03 26.30 8.86
C PRO A 187 6.58 26.95 7.60
N LEU A 188 5.98 26.65 6.46
CA LEU A 188 6.16 27.45 5.24
C LEU A 188 5.86 28.87 5.68
N HIS A 189 6.85 29.75 5.57
CA HIS A 189 6.76 31.13 6.03
C HIS A 189 5.40 31.73 5.72
N ASP A 190 4.76 32.21 6.76
CA ASP A 190 3.59 33.07 6.68
C ASP A 190 3.91 34.22 5.71
N ARG A 191 3.28 34.24 4.54
CA ARG A 191 3.36 35.33 3.58
C ARG A 191 2.43 36.47 4.00
N THR A 192 2.48 36.85 5.27
CA THR A 192 1.82 38.06 5.75
C THR A 192 2.86 39.01 6.29
N SER A 193 3.54 39.69 5.39
CA SER A 193 4.10 41.04 5.62
C SER A 193 4.71 41.56 4.33
N VAL A 194 3.90 42.25 3.53
CA VAL A 194 4.15 43.58 2.95
C VAL A 194 2.79 44.23 2.73
#